data_af1f9cfbb70a7137353da915b0ea7786
#
_entry.id   af1f9cfbb70a7137353da915b0ea7786
#
_cell.length_a   1.000
_cell.length_b   1.000
_cell.length_c   1.000
_cell.angle_alpha   90.00
_cell.angle_beta   90.00
_cell.angle_gamma   90.00
#
_symmetry.space_group_name_H-M   'P 1'
#
loop_
_entity.id
_entity.type
_entity.pdbx_description
1 polymer ?
#
loop_
_entity_poly.entity_id
_entity_poly.type
_entity_poly.pdbx_seq_one_letter_code
_entity_poly.pdbx_strand_id
1 'polypeptide(L)'
;HRVIPGFMVQGGDPNTKTNDVSGYGLGGPGYTINAEFNDTPHSRGILSMARSQNPNSAGSQFFIVVKDAPFLDGKYTVFGKVLSGMDVADKIVSSRRNRRDNPVERIEMKVTIVDR
;
A
#
# COMPACT_ATOMS: atom_id res chain seq x y z
N HIS A 1 -2.57 7.45 0.41
CA HIS A 1 -3.95 7.84 0.06
C HIS A 1 -5.03 6.96 0.67
N ARG A 2 -4.63 5.83 1.26
CA ARG A 2 -5.59 4.89 1.84
C ARG A 2 -5.06 4.32 3.13
N VAL A 3 -5.82 4.50 4.22
CA VAL A 3 -5.46 4.00 5.55
C VAL A 3 -6.67 3.29 6.15
N ILE A 4 -6.46 2.04 6.57
CA ILE A 4 -7.51 1.25 7.23
C ILE A 4 -6.92 0.68 8.52
N PRO A 5 -7.30 1.22 9.70
CA PRO A 5 -6.85 0.69 10.99
C PRO A 5 -7.14 -0.80 11.12
N GLY A 6 -6.19 -1.53 11.66
CA GLY A 6 -6.30 -2.98 11.81
C GLY A 6 -6.11 -3.74 10.50
N PHE A 7 -5.67 -3.07 9.44
CA PHE A 7 -5.44 -3.71 8.15
C PHE A 7 -4.14 -3.22 7.49
N MET A 8 -4.13 -2.05 6.85
CA MET A 8 -2.96 -1.64 6.05
C MET A 8 -2.89 -0.14 5.81
N VAL A 9 -1.72 0.31 5.35
CA VAL A 9 -1.46 1.64 4.78
C VAL A 9 -1.08 1.45 3.32
N GLN A 10 -1.72 2.16 2.39
CA GLN A 10 -1.48 2.04 0.96
C GLN A 10 -1.00 3.36 0.37
N GLY A 11 0.01 3.29 -0.49
CA GLY A 11 0.57 4.44 -1.20
C GLY A 11 1.10 4.05 -2.58
N GLY A 12 1.88 4.94 -3.18
CA GLY A 12 2.50 4.69 -4.48
C GLY A 12 1.65 5.09 -5.69
N ASP A 13 0.55 5.79 -5.48
CA ASP A 13 -0.30 6.28 -6.57
C ASP A 13 0.19 7.67 -7.03
N PRO A 14 0.68 7.82 -8.28
CA PRO A 14 1.13 9.12 -8.79
C PRO A 14 0.03 10.18 -8.83
N ASN A 15 -1.24 9.80 -8.87
CA ASN A 15 -2.35 10.76 -8.81
C ASN A 15 -2.39 11.51 -7.48
N THR A 16 -1.74 10.98 -6.43
CA THR A 16 -1.68 11.64 -5.13
C THR A 16 -0.70 12.81 -5.07
N LYS A 17 0.04 13.05 -6.14
CA LYS A 17 0.90 14.25 -6.26
C LYS A 17 0.11 15.53 -6.35
N THR A 18 -1.19 15.46 -6.61
CA THR A 18 -2.11 16.61 -6.62
C THR A 18 -3.07 16.52 -5.43
N ASN A 19 -3.83 17.58 -5.20
CA ASN A 19 -4.85 17.61 -4.15
C ASN A 19 -6.25 17.18 -4.65
N ASP A 20 -6.35 16.74 -5.89
CA ASP A 20 -7.62 16.24 -6.44
C ASP A 20 -7.85 14.79 -6.01
N VAL A 21 -8.56 14.63 -4.90
CA VAL A 21 -8.81 13.33 -4.29
C VAL A 21 -9.71 12.42 -5.13
N SER A 22 -10.39 12.94 -6.14
CA SER A 22 -11.27 12.14 -6.99
C SER A 22 -10.50 11.09 -7.81
N GLY A 23 -9.23 11.34 -8.12
CA GLY A 23 -8.36 10.42 -8.86
C GLY A 23 -7.54 9.46 -8.00
N TYR A 24 -7.64 9.57 -6.68
CA TYR A 24 -6.84 8.72 -5.79
C TYR A 24 -7.25 7.26 -5.90
N GLY A 25 -6.26 6.39 -5.97
CA GLY A 25 -6.45 4.96 -6.12
C GLY A 25 -6.49 4.47 -7.57
N LEU A 26 -6.54 5.37 -8.54
CA LEU A 26 -6.68 5.03 -9.96
C LEU A 26 -5.37 5.14 -10.75
N GLY A 27 -4.33 5.74 -10.17
CA GLY A 27 -3.09 6.01 -10.87
C GLY A 27 -2.11 4.85 -10.86
N GLY A 28 -1.18 4.92 -11.81
CA GLY A 28 -0.10 3.95 -11.94
C GLY A 28 1.05 4.50 -12.78
N PRO A 29 2.09 3.70 -13.02
CA PRO A 29 3.30 4.17 -13.70
C PRO A 29 3.19 4.18 -15.24
N GLY A 30 2.02 3.83 -15.79
CA GLY A 30 1.81 3.71 -17.23
C GLY A 30 2.02 2.30 -17.76
N TYR A 31 2.27 1.32 -16.90
CA TYR A 31 2.40 -0.09 -17.24
C TYR A 31 1.96 -0.94 -16.05
N THR A 32 1.77 -2.22 -16.29
CA THR A 32 1.46 -3.20 -15.23
C THR A 32 2.45 -4.35 -15.29
N ILE A 33 2.53 -5.07 -14.19
CA ILE A 33 3.42 -6.24 -14.07
C ILE A 33 2.60 -7.47 -13.68
N ASN A 34 3.12 -8.64 -14.05
CA ASN A 34 2.49 -9.91 -13.73
C ASN A 34 2.55 -10.21 -12.24
N ALA A 35 1.54 -10.92 -11.75
CA ALA A 35 1.55 -11.42 -10.38
C ALA A 35 2.70 -12.40 -10.16
N GLU A 36 3.27 -12.37 -8.96
CA GLU A 36 4.33 -13.30 -8.52
C GLU A 36 3.97 -13.81 -7.13
N PHE A 37 2.83 -14.51 -7.06
CA PHE A 37 2.34 -15.07 -5.79
C PHE A 37 3.36 -16.03 -5.21
N ASN A 38 3.49 -16.00 -3.89
CA ASN A 38 4.46 -16.82 -3.17
C ASN A 38 3.89 -17.22 -1.80
N ASP A 39 4.63 -18.04 -1.06
CA ASP A 39 4.16 -18.62 0.21
C ASP A 39 4.31 -17.68 1.41
N THR A 40 4.81 -16.46 1.21
CA THR A 40 4.99 -15.53 2.33
C THR A 40 3.63 -15.05 2.83
N PRO A 41 3.31 -15.27 4.11
CA PRO A 41 2.04 -14.81 4.65
C PRO A 41 2.01 -13.27 4.79
N HIS A 42 0.81 -12.71 4.66
CA HIS A 42 0.58 -11.27 4.87
C HIS A 42 0.50 -10.97 6.37
N SER A 43 1.62 -11.10 7.04
CA SER A 43 1.75 -10.76 8.46
C SER A 43 2.14 -9.29 8.64
N ARG A 44 2.01 -8.79 9.87
CA ARG A 44 2.38 -7.41 10.20
C ARG A 44 3.79 -7.07 9.72
N GLY A 45 3.94 -5.96 9.03
CA GLY A 45 5.20 -5.47 8.48
C GLY A 45 5.48 -5.88 7.04
N ILE A 46 4.63 -6.71 6.43
CA ILE A 46 4.81 -7.16 5.05
C ILE A 46 4.43 -6.03 4.07
N LEU A 47 5.22 -5.92 2.99
CA LEU A 47 4.91 -5.09 1.83
C LEU A 47 4.37 -5.96 0.72
N SER A 48 3.23 -5.55 0.15
CA SER A 48 2.57 -6.29 -0.91
C SER A 48 2.04 -5.34 -1.97
N MET A 49 1.90 -5.82 -3.21
CA MET A 49 1.43 -5.00 -4.32
C MET A 49 -0.08 -4.86 -4.30
N ALA A 50 -0.56 -3.62 -4.37
CA ALA A 50 -1.96 -3.35 -4.64
C ALA A 50 -2.26 -3.66 -6.11
N ARG A 51 -3.50 -4.02 -6.41
CA ARG A 51 -3.95 -4.34 -7.76
C ARG A 51 -5.46 -4.19 -7.89
N SER A 52 -5.96 -4.15 -9.11
CA SER A 52 -7.39 -4.28 -9.39
C SER A 52 -7.80 -5.76 -9.42
N GLN A 53 -8.97 -6.07 -9.96
CA GLN A 53 -9.45 -7.47 -10.00
C GLN A 53 -8.55 -8.39 -10.83
N ASN A 54 -7.96 -7.87 -11.91
CA ASN A 54 -7.01 -8.65 -12.70
C ASN A 54 -5.72 -8.89 -11.89
N PRO A 55 -5.32 -10.15 -11.64
CA PRO A 55 -4.11 -10.44 -10.88
C PRO A 55 -2.83 -9.84 -11.46
N ASN A 56 -2.82 -9.57 -12.76
CA ASN A 56 -1.67 -9.00 -13.49
C ASN A 56 -1.83 -7.49 -13.71
N SER A 57 -2.51 -6.80 -12.81
CA SER A 57 -2.77 -5.35 -12.91
C SER A 57 -1.96 -4.50 -11.93
N ALA A 58 -0.99 -5.07 -11.23
CA ALA A 58 -0.14 -4.29 -10.33
C ALA A 58 0.70 -3.27 -11.11
N GLY A 59 0.80 -2.07 -10.57
CA GLY A 59 1.62 -1.00 -11.13
C GLY A 59 2.60 -0.48 -10.09
N SER A 60 2.34 0.70 -9.54
CA SER A 60 3.19 1.32 -8.53
C SER A 60 2.59 1.34 -7.13
N GLN A 61 1.29 1.07 -6.99
CA GLN A 61 0.65 1.10 -5.68
C GLN A 61 1.02 -0.13 -4.87
N PHE A 62 1.30 0.09 -3.58
CA PHE A 62 1.65 -0.98 -2.65
C PHE A 62 1.06 -0.67 -1.28
N PHE A 63 1.03 -1.68 -0.41
CA PHE A 63 0.56 -1.48 0.95
C PHE A 63 1.48 -2.16 1.97
N ILE A 64 1.44 -1.62 3.18
CA ILE A 64 2.14 -2.16 4.35
C ILE A 64 1.07 -2.72 5.29
N VAL A 65 1.18 -3.99 5.60
CA VAL A 65 0.26 -4.68 6.50
C VAL A 65 0.55 -4.26 7.94
N VAL A 66 -0.44 -3.76 8.66
CA VAL A 66 -0.28 -3.37 10.07
C VAL A 66 -0.83 -4.41 11.04
N LYS A 67 -1.66 -5.33 10.55
CA LYS A 67 -2.18 -6.46 11.32
C LYS A 67 -2.34 -7.65 10.38
N ASP A 68 -1.99 -8.85 10.84
CA ASP A 68 -2.02 -10.06 10.03
C ASP A 68 -3.31 -10.17 9.21
N ALA A 69 -3.16 -10.39 7.91
CA ALA A 69 -4.26 -10.43 6.95
C ALA A 69 -4.19 -11.72 6.11
N PRO A 70 -4.44 -12.89 6.71
CA PRO A 70 -4.29 -14.17 6.02
C PRO A 70 -5.24 -14.34 4.83
N PHE A 71 -6.32 -13.57 4.77
CA PHE A 71 -7.26 -13.61 3.63
C PHE A 71 -6.63 -13.08 2.33
N LEU A 72 -5.46 -12.45 2.37
CA LEU A 72 -4.73 -11.98 1.20
C LEU A 72 -3.70 -13.00 0.68
N ASP A 73 -3.40 -14.02 1.46
CA ASP A 73 -2.32 -14.98 1.14
C ASP A 73 -2.60 -15.71 -0.17
N GLY A 74 -1.59 -15.76 -1.04
CA GLY A 74 -1.71 -16.37 -2.36
C GLY A 74 -2.51 -15.58 -3.39
N LYS A 75 -3.03 -14.40 -3.03
CA LYS A 75 -3.87 -13.55 -3.89
C LYS A 75 -3.24 -12.20 -4.22
N TYR A 76 -2.24 -11.79 -3.46
CA TYR A 76 -1.48 -10.56 -3.64
C TYR A 76 0.01 -10.86 -3.58
N THR A 77 0.81 -10.09 -4.32
CA THR A 77 2.24 -10.34 -4.47
C THR A 77 3.01 -9.66 -3.34
N VAL A 78 3.51 -10.46 -2.40
CA VAL A 78 4.44 -10.00 -1.37
C VAL A 78 5.81 -9.79 -2.01
N PHE A 79 6.43 -8.63 -1.76
CA PHE A 79 7.76 -8.34 -2.31
C PHE A 79 8.77 -7.83 -1.28
N GLY A 80 8.36 -7.61 -0.04
CA GLY A 80 9.29 -7.10 0.97
C GLY A 80 8.70 -7.09 2.37
N LYS A 81 9.50 -6.63 3.30
CA LYS A 81 9.09 -6.44 4.70
C LYS A 81 9.75 -5.20 5.28
N VAL A 82 9.06 -4.58 6.23
CA VAL A 82 9.59 -3.45 6.98
C VAL A 82 10.64 -3.96 7.96
N LEU A 83 11.83 -3.36 7.97
CA LEU A 83 12.90 -3.70 8.89
C LEU A 83 12.80 -2.93 10.21
N SER A 84 12.31 -1.68 10.14
CA SER A 84 12.12 -0.83 11.33
C SER A 84 11.10 0.25 11.01
N GLY A 85 10.51 0.85 12.05
CA GLY A 85 9.60 1.98 11.88
C GLY A 85 8.12 1.61 11.79
N MET A 86 7.72 0.40 12.18
CA MET A 86 6.30 0.02 12.17
C MET A 86 5.44 0.90 13.09
N ASP A 87 6.02 1.49 14.11
CA ASP A 87 5.34 2.48 14.95
C ASP A 87 4.89 3.70 14.15
N VAL A 88 5.64 4.11 13.13
CA VAL A 88 5.25 5.18 12.20
C VAL A 88 4.06 4.75 11.36
N ALA A 89 4.06 3.53 10.84
CA ALA A 89 2.92 2.99 10.09
C ALA A 89 1.66 2.94 10.97
N ASP A 90 1.78 2.53 12.22
CA ASP A 90 0.67 2.54 13.18
C ASP A 90 0.11 3.95 13.39
N LYS A 91 0.99 4.94 13.47
CA LYS A 91 0.60 6.33 13.64
C LYS A 91 -0.14 6.85 12.39
N ILE A 92 0.38 6.53 11.20
CA ILE A 92 -0.25 6.93 9.94
C ILE A 92 -1.64 6.31 9.81
N VAL A 93 -1.79 5.03 10.09
CA VAL A 93 -3.06 4.31 9.94
C VAL A 93 -4.13 4.81 10.90
N SER A 94 -3.74 5.46 11.99
CA SER A 94 -4.65 6.06 12.98
C SER A 94 -5.15 7.44 12.58
N SER A 95 -4.74 7.98 11.44
CA SER A 95 -5.15 9.29 10.97
C SER A 95 -6.66 9.34 10.69
N ARG A 96 -7.26 10.52 10.89
CA ARG A 96 -8.65 10.74 10.47
C ARG A 96 -8.76 10.52 8.96
N ARG A 97 -9.80 9.81 8.55
CA ARG A 97 -10.03 9.44 7.16
C ARG A 97 -11.45 9.78 6.73
N ASN A 98 -11.64 9.95 5.42
CA ASN A 98 -12.94 10.16 4.81
C ASN A 98 -13.59 8.80 4.45
N ARG A 99 -14.74 8.83 3.75
CA ARG A 99 -15.48 7.62 3.36
C ARG A 99 -14.73 6.70 2.40
N ARG A 100 -13.71 7.23 1.72
CA ARG A 100 -12.87 6.47 0.78
C ARG A 100 -11.57 6.02 1.43
N ASP A 101 -11.46 6.12 2.75
CA ASP A 101 -10.26 5.79 3.52
C ASP A 101 -9.05 6.66 3.18
N ASN A 102 -9.27 7.83 2.58
CA ASN A 102 -8.22 8.81 2.39
C ASN A 102 -7.97 9.56 3.71
N PRO A 103 -6.71 9.75 4.14
CA PRO A 103 -6.43 10.63 5.26
C PRO A 103 -6.98 12.04 5.00
N VAL A 104 -7.65 12.61 5.99
CA VAL A 104 -8.22 13.98 5.87
C VAL A 104 -7.10 14.99 5.69
N GLU A 105 -6.00 14.84 6.45
CA GLU A 105 -4.79 15.62 6.26
C GLU A 105 -3.82 14.84 5.40
N ARG A 106 -3.26 15.51 4.39
CA ARG A 106 -2.31 14.89 3.47
C ARG A 106 -1.09 14.36 4.22
N ILE A 107 -0.73 13.11 3.93
CA ILE A 107 0.48 12.47 4.46
C ILE A 107 1.43 12.23 3.30
N GLU A 108 2.56 12.91 3.31
CA GLU A 108 3.55 12.78 2.25
C GLU A 108 4.53 11.65 2.54
N MET A 109 4.94 10.97 1.48
CA MET A 109 5.92 9.90 1.52
C MET A 109 7.03 10.20 0.53
N LYS A 110 8.26 10.05 0.98
CA LYS A 110 9.43 10.10 0.11
C LYS A 110 10.09 8.74 0.12
N VAL A 111 10.22 8.15 -1.08
CA VAL A 111 10.85 6.84 -1.25
C VAL A 111 12.22 7.03 -1.87
N THR A 112 13.22 6.45 -1.25
CA THR A 112 14.60 6.45 -1.78
C THR A 112 15.15 5.04 -1.76
N ILE A 113 16.02 4.74 -2.72
CA ILE A 113 16.74 3.47 -2.78
C ILE A 113 18.07 3.64 -2.05
N VAL A 114 18.35 2.72 -1.15
CA VAL A 114 19.59 2.74 -0.36
C VAL A 114 20.46 1.55 -0.76
N ASP A 115 21.69 1.83 -1.14
CA ASP A 115 22.67 0.78 -1.40
C ASP A 115 23.26 0.26 -0.08
N ARG A 116 23.52 -1.02 -0.06
CA ARG A 116 24.17 -1.67 1.09
C ARG A 116 25.65 -1.87 0.86
#